data_c0b29f72c586efa805c4f666ab6a781d
#
_entry.id   c0b29f72c586efa805c4f666ab6a781d
#
_cell.length_a   1.000
_cell.length_b   1.000
_cell.length_c   1.000
_cell.angle_alpha   90.00
_cell.angle_beta   90.00
_cell.angle_gamma   90.00
#
_symmetry.space_group_name_H-M   'P 1'
#
loop_
_entity.id
_entity.type
_entity.pdbx_description
1 polymer ?
#
loop_
_entity_poly.entity_id
_entity_poly.type
_entity_poly.pdbx_seq_one_letter_code
_entity_poly.pdbx_strand_id
1 'polypeptide(L)'
;MLQTQSPARGLLKNPSPRWNWKRRLVAVLGVLLLGLLLDYCAYPYFAHPVGVSPNQGENGLWLRYSWYFGLETDTAGLARRLHSEQIRYAYFHVRDAKSDGTLRFHKPATAATLTRALHRQSPSTKLLAWVYVGNLAGRGAVDLSKPAVRQKLASEAAWLVMVCGFDGVQWDYEICPTGDTNFRALLQETRAALPPGSVLSVAVPLWLPGPAVHHGWTDADFAAVAPLCDQMAVMCYDTGIYSPRGYVWLVHQQVVHVSAAVQRSAPKCRVLFGIPTYAVGGLSHHAPTENIGMGLIGVREGIADPNACPAVVAGVAPFADYTTQESEWNLYHRRWLRP
;
A
#
# COMPACT_ATOMS: atom_id res chain seq x y z
N MET A 1 22.42 -60.65 -79.86
CA MET A 1 22.92 -59.95 -78.66
C MET A 1 22.04 -58.81 -78.40
N LEU A 2 21.10 -58.96 -77.49
CA LEU A 2 20.13 -57.91 -77.05
C LEU A 2 20.51 -57.51 -75.64
N GLN A 3 20.99 -56.26 -75.47
CA GLN A 3 21.22 -55.67 -74.10
C GLN A 3 19.95 -55.08 -73.64
N THR A 4 19.42 -55.65 -72.53
CA THR A 4 18.32 -55.09 -71.77
C THR A 4 18.84 -54.00 -70.84
N GLN A 5 18.43 -52.77 -71.06
CA GLN A 5 18.63 -51.65 -70.13
C GLN A 5 17.58 -51.74 -69.02
N SER A 6 18.07 -51.79 -67.79
CA SER A 6 17.26 -51.72 -66.57
C SER A 6 16.87 -50.27 -66.26
N PRO A 7 15.60 -49.92 -65.93
CA PRO A 7 15.23 -48.54 -65.60
C PRO A 7 15.71 -48.18 -64.20
N ALA A 8 16.46 -47.12 -64.08
CA ALA A 8 16.85 -46.55 -62.77
C ALA A 8 15.63 -46.12 -61.96
N ARG A 9 15.44 -46.73 -60.80
CA ARG A 9 14.45 -46.32 -59.78
C ARG A 9 14.88 -44.93 -59.23
N GLY A 10 14.11 -43.90 -59.59
CA GLY A 10 14.19 -42.62 -58.96
C GLY A 10 13.84 -42.68 -57.50
N LEU A 11 14.80 -42.49 -56.63
CA LEU A 11 14.57 -42.32 -55.20
C LEU A 11 13.74 -41.02 -54.98
N LEU A 12 12.44 -41.21 -54.73
CA LEU A 12 11.61 -40.13 -54.22
C LEU A 12 12.22 -39.65 -52.89
N LYS A 13 12.88 -38.48 -52.93
CA LYS A 13 13.27 -37.79 -51.71
C LYS A 13 12.01 -37.42 -50.95
N ASN A 14 11.71 -38.17 -49.90
CA ASN A 14 10.72 -37.73 -48.91
C ASN A 14 11.12 -36.33 -48.41
N PRO A 15 10.27 -35.31 -48.55
CA PRO A 15 10.55 -34.02 -47.97
C PRO A 15 10.57 -34.22 -46.45
N SER A 16 11.76 -34.14 -45.86
CA SER A 16 11.88 -34.08 -44.41
C SER A 16 10.92 -33.01 -43.88
N PRO A 17 10.16 -33.31 -42.85
CA PRO A 17 9.25 -32.33 -42.28
C PRO A 17 10.07 -31.22 -41.57
N ARG A 18 10.65 -30.30 -42.39
CA ARG A 18 11.09 -28.99 -41.90
C ARG A 18 9.86 -28.20 -41.48
N TRP A 19 8.98 -28.86 -40.71
CA TRP A 19 7.82 -28.20 -40.17
C TRP A 19 8.30 -27.32 -39.04
N ASN A 20 8.71 -26.18 -39.48
CA ASN A 20 8.52 -24.87 -38.94
C ASN A 20 8.51 -24.83 -37.41
N TRP A 21 9.68 -24.94 -36.79
CA TRP A 21 9.89 -24.58 -35.42
C TRP A 21 9.21 -23.20 -35.12
N LYS A 22 9.17 -22.25 -36.09
CA LYS A 22 8.44 -20.98 -36.01
C LYS A 22 6.94 -21.16 -35.79
N ARG A 23 6.27 -22.08 -36.53
CA ARG A 23 4.84 -22.37 -36.34
C ARG A 23 4.56 -23.02 -34.99
N ARG A 24 5.43 -23.91 -34.54
CA ARG A 24 5.33 -24.50 -33.19
C ARG A 24 5.53 -23.44 -32.11
N LEU A 25 6.51 -22.56 -32.26
CA LEU A 25 6.74 -21.45 -31.34
C LEU A 25 5.53 -20.50 -31.29
N VAL A 26 4.97 -20.13 -32.43
CA VAL A 26 3.75 -19.30 -32.50
C VAL A 26 2.55 -20.00 -31.84
N ALA A 27 2.39 -21.29 -32.06
CA ALA A 27 1.32 -22.06 -31.42
C ALA A 27 1.50 -22.15 -29.90
N VAL A 28 2.72 -22.40 -29.41
CA VAL A 28 3.03 -22.40 -27.97
C VAL A 28 2.80 -21.04 -27.36
N LEU A 29 3.28 -19.97 -28.00
CA LEU A 29 3.03 -18.60 -27.51
C LEU A 29 1.52 -18.26 -27.50
N GLY A 30 0.78 -18.69 -28.52
CA GLY A 30 -0.67 -18.52 -28.57
C GLY A 30 -1.40 -19.23 -27.42
N VAL A 31 -0.99 -20.46 -27.11
CA VAL A 31 -1.54 -21.22 -25.98
C VAL A 31 -1.19 -20.56 -24.63
N LEU A 32 0.05 -20.09 -24.48
CA LEU A 32 0.47 -19.38 -23.28
C LEU A 32 -0.30 -18.08 -23.09
N LEU A 33 -0.45 -17.27 -24.13
CA LEU A 33 -1.25 -16.03 -24.10
C LEU A 33 -2.71 -16.29 -23.79
N LEU A 34 -3.31 -17.33 -24.38
CA LEU A 34 -4.66 -17.75 -24.06
C LEU A 34 -4.79 -18.19 -22.59
N GLY A 35 -3.83 -18.96 -22.09
CA GLY A 35 -3.78 -19.38 -20.70
C GLY A 35 -3.68 -18.18 -19.74
N LEU A 36 -2.82 -17.21 -20.04
CA LEU A 36 -2.70 -15.96 -19.27
C LEU A 36 -3.99 -15.12 -19.30
N LEU A 37 -4.62 -15.04 -20.47
CA LEU A 37 -5.91 -14.33 -20.62
C LEU A 37 -7.02 -15.01 -19.83
N LEU A 38 -7.10 -16.33 -19.90
CA LEU A 38 -8.08 -17.10 -19.13
C LEU A 38 -7.83 -16.97 -17.62
N ASP A 39 -6.58 -17.02 -17.17
CA ASP A 39 -6.25 -16.78 -15.75
C ASP A 39 -6.62 -15.36 -15.32
N TYR A 40 -6.29 -14.34 -16.12
CA TYR A 40 -6.65 -12.95 -15.87
C TYR A 40 -8.16 -12.77 -15.70
N CYS A 41 -8.97 -13.38 -16.60
CA CYS A 41 -10.42 -13.24 -16.57
C CYS A 41 -11.06 -14.09 -15.46
N ALA A 42 -10.55 -15.29 -15.20
CA ALA A 42 -11.18 -16.27 -14.33
C ALA A 42 -10.77 -16.12 -12.86
N TYR A 43 -9.49 -15.80 -12.60
CA TYR A 43 -8.94 -15.73 -11.25
C TYR A 43 -9.76 -14.87 -10.28
N PRO A 44 -10.22 -13.65 -10.63
CA PRO A 44 -11.01 -12.80 -9.72
C PRO A 44 -12.34 -13.43 -9.27
N TYR A 45 -12.91 -14.35 -10.07
CA TYR A 45 -14.16 -15.03 -9.74
C TYR A 45 -13.96 -16.24 -8.82
N PHE A 46 -12.83 -16.92 -8.94
CA PHE A 46 -12.53 -18.13 -8.18
C PHE A 46 -11.64 -17.90 -6.96
N ALA A 47 -10.94 -16.76 -6.92
CA ALA A 47 -10.12 -16.41 -5.79
C ALA A 47 -10.98 -15.97 -4.60
N HIS A 48 -10.89 -16.74 -3.53
CA HIS A 48 -11.56 -16.44 -2.28
C HIS A 48 -10.57 -16.48 -1.13
N PRO A 49 -10.71 -15.60 -0.12
CA PRO A 49 -9.87 -15.65 1.05
C PRO A 49 -10.07 -16.97 1.79
N VAL A 50 -8.99 -17.59 2.20
CA VAL A 50 -9.02 -18.87 2.94
C VAL A 50 -9.16 -18.60 4.44
N GLY A 51 -9.92 -19.45 5.14
CA GLY A 51 -10.04 -19.44 6.60
C GLY A 51 -10.87 -18.29 7.18
N VAL A 52 -10.82 -18.17 8.50
CA VAL A 52 -11.49 -17.12 9.27
C VAL A 52 -10.76 -15.78 9.05
N SER A 53 -11.49 -14.66 9.11
CA SER A 53 -10.86 -13.35 8.99
C SER A 53 -9.90 -13.08 10.16
N PRO A 54 -8.68 -12.62 9.89
CA PRO A 54 -7.72 -12.25 10.93
C PRO A 54 -7.94 -10.84 11.49
N ASN A 55 -9.03 -10.18 11.12
CA ASN A 55 -9.33 -8.81 11.54
C ASN A 55 -9.41 -8.67 13.06
N GLN A 56 -8.66 -7.72 13.61
CA GLN A 56 -8.61 -7.40 15.04
C GLN A 56 -9.28 -6.07 15.38
N GLY A 57 -9.93 -5.41 14.41
CA GLY A 57 -10.55 -4.10 14.60
C GLY A 57 -9.56 -2.93 14.68
N GLU A 58 -8.31 -3.12 14.26
CA GLU A 58 -7.26 -2.08 14.26
C GLU A 58 -6.97 -1.54 12.85
N ASN A 59 -8.02 -1.40 12.02
CA ASN A 59 -7.89 -0.94 10.64
C ASN A 59 -7.59 0.55 10.53
N GLY A 60 -7.05 0.96 9.39
CA GLY A 60 -6.82 2.37 9.03
C GLY A 60 -7.75 2.84 7.91
N LEU A 61 -7.86 4.16 7.74
CA LEU A 61 -8.59 4.76 6.62
C LEU A 61 -8.00 6.13 6.29
N TRP A 62 -7.64 6.34 5.02
CA TRP A 62 -7.22 7.66 4.54
C TRP A 62 -8.43 8.52 4.16
N LEU A 63 -8.42 9.74 4.68
CA LEU A 63 -9.51 10.71 4.56
C LEU A 63 -9.05 11.96 3.81
N ARG A 64 -9.93 12.51 2.99
CA ARG A 64 -9.66 13.67 2.15
C ARG A 64 -9.32 14.94 2.97
N TYR A 65 -8.54 15.83 2.37
CA TYR A 65 -8.20 17.12 2.94
C TYR A 65 -9.41 18.04 3.23
N SER A 66 -10.53 17.82 2.58
CA SER A 66 -11.77 18.57 2.77
C SER A 66 -12.23 18.60 4.24
N TRP A 67 -12.01 17.53 5.01
CA TRP A 67 -12.25 17.50 6.45
C TRP A 67 -11.40 18.50 7.21
N TYR A 68 -10.08 18.54 6.93
CA TYR A 68 -9.15 19.48 7.57
C TYR A 68 -9.49 20.94 7.24
N PHE A 69 -10.01 21.20 6.03
CA PHE A 69 -10.41 22.52 5.57
C PHE A 69 -11.82 22.92 6.02
N GLY A 70 -12.61 22.02 6.61
CA GLY A 70 -14.00 22.27 7.01
C GLY A 70 -14.97 22.36 5.84
N LEU A 71 -14.62 21.78 4.70
CA LEU A 71 -15.51 21.66 3.53
C LEU A 71 -16.47 20.49 3.69
N GLU A 72 -16.09 19.50 4.51
CA GLU A 72 -16.94 18.41 5.00
C GLU A 72 -17.17 18.59 6.50
N THR A 73 -18.43 18.47 6.94
CA THR A 73 -18.84 18.80 8.30
C THR A 73 -19.71 17.75 8.98
N ASP A 74 -20.15 16.71 8.25
CA ASP A 74 -20.94 15.60 8.84
C ASP A 74 -20.05 14.65 9.67
N THR A 75 -19.53 15.16 10.77
CA THR A 75 -18.72 14.37 11.70
C THR A 75 -19.48 13.19 12.30
N ALA A 76 -20.81 13.29 12.43
CA ALA A 76 -21.63 12.19 12.93
C ALA A 76 -21.73 11.04 11.91
N GLY A 77 -21.89 11.35 10.63
CA GLY A 77 -21.82 10.36 9.54
C GLY A 77 -20.46 9.71 9.47
N LEU A 78 -19.39 10.50 9.54
CA LEU A 78 -18.02 9.97 9.56
C LEU A 78 -17.80 9.06 10.79
N ALA A 79 -18.20 9.46 11.99
CA ALA A 79 -18.03 8.65 13.18
C ALA A 79 -18.78 7.30 13.10
N ARG A 80 -20.00 7.29 12.54
CA ARG A 80 -20.73 6.04 12.26
C ARG A 80 -19.94 5.15 11.30
N ARG A 81 -19.38 5.70 10.22
CA ARG A 81 -18.55 4.96 9.27
C ARG A 81 -17.31 4.40 9.95
N LEU A 82 -16.56 5.22 10.66
CA LEU A 82 -15.35 4.77 11.37
C LEU A 82 -15.66 3.60 12.33
N HIS A 83 -16.81 3.62 12.97
CA HIS A 83 -17.26 2.55 13.83
C HIS A 83 -17.69 1.30 13.05
N SER A 84 -18.55 1.45 12.01
CA SER A 84 -19.05 0.31 11.22
C SER A 84 -17.93 -0.42 10.48
N GLU A 85 -16.91 0.32 10.00
CA GLU A 85 -15.76 -0.22 9.29
C GLU A 85 -14.62 -0.67 10.23
N GLN A 86 -14.83 -0.58 11.54
CA GLN A 86 -13.83 -0.92 12.57
C GLN A 86 -12.49 -0.19 12.34
N ILE A 87 -12.57 1.12 12.09
CA ILE A 87 -11.40 1.97 11.86
C ILE A 87 -10.83 2.44 13.19
N ARG A 88 -9.64 1.96 13.51
CA ARG A 88 -8.86 2.40 14.67
C ARG A 88 -8.04 3.65 14.38
N TYR A 89 -7.55 3.82 13.14
CA TYR A 89 -6.65 4.90 12.73
C TYR A 89 -7.24 5.66 11.54
N ALA A 90 -7.62 6.90 11.74
CA ALA A 90 -8.16 7.78 10.69
C ALA A 90 -7.09 8.81 10.31
N TYR A 91 -6.60 8.74 9.05
CA TYR A 91 -5.54 9.59 8.54
C TYR A 91 -6.13 10.76 7.77
N PHE A 92 -6.15 11.96 8.39
CA PHE A 92 -6.70 13.17 7.80
C PHE A 92 -5.65 13.90 6.98
N HIS A 93 -5.85 14.00 5.67
CA HIS A 93 -4.91 14.71 4.79
C HIS A 93 -4.87 16.20 5.10
N VAL A 94 -3.79 16.69 5.70
CA VAL A 94 -3.58 18.09 6.01
C VAL A 94 -2.82 18.81 4.90
N ARG A 95 -2.62 18.16 3.75
CA ARG A 95 -1.86 18.57 2.58
C ARG A 95 -0.36 18.42 2.79
N ASP A 96 0.40 19.13 1.96
CA ASP A 96 1.84 18.98 1.81
C ASP A 96 2.63 19.98 2.65
N ALA A 97 3.86 19.62 2.94
CA ALA A 97 4.88 20.52 3.44
C ALA A 97 5.52 21.32 2.29
N LYS A 98 5.98 22.52 2.57
CA LYS A 98 6.80 23.34 1.68
C LYS A 98 8.27 22.96 1.80
N SER A 99 9.10 23.43 0.85
CA SER A 99 10.55 23.15 0.80
C SER A 99 11.33 23.60 2.04
N ASP A 100 10.79 24.53 2.82
CA ASP A 100 11.36 25.02 4.08
C ASP A 100 10.95 24.17 5.29
N GLY A 101 10.13 23.13 5.10
CA GLY A 101 9.60 22.27 6.16
C GLY A 101 8.33 22.78 6.84
N THR A 102 7.78 23.95 6.44
CA THR A 102 6.50 24.42 6.98
C THR A 102 5.33 23.73 6.28
N LEU A 103 4.22 23.50 7.00
CA LEU A 103 2.96 23.10 6.38
C LEU A 103 2.47 24.17 5.40
N ARG A 104 1.92 23.75 4.26
CA ARG A 104 1.35 24.68 3.30
C ARG A 104 0.13 25.41 3.85
N PHE A 105 -0.64 24.76 4.72
CA PHE A 105 -1.87 25.30 5.26
C PHE A 105 -1.98 25.06 6.77
N HIS A 106 -2.28 26.12 7.52
CA HIS A 106 -2.61 26.06 8.94
C HIS A 106 -4.09 26.36 9.13
N LYS A 107 -4.86 25.39 9.63
CA LYS A 107 -6.31 25.51 9.84
C LYS A 107 -6.69 25.14 11.30
N PRO A 108 -6.14 25.83 12.31
CA PRO A 108 -6.26 25.40 13.70
C PRO A 108 -7.72 25.35 14.19
N ALA A 109 -8.53 26.36 13.90
CA ALA A 109 -9.91 26.43 14.36
C ALA A 109 -10.78 25.31 13.76
N THR A 110 -10.64 25.08 12.46
CA THR A 110 -11.37 24.01 11.75
C THR A 110 -10.94 22.63 12.22
N ALA A 111 -9.63 22.40 12.28
CA ALA A 111 -9.08 21.12 12.72
C ALA A 111 -9.46 20.83 14.19
N ALA A 112 -9.34 21.79 15.10
CA ALA A 112 -9.73 21.60 16.50
C ALA A 112 -11.24 21.37 16.67
N THR A 113 -12.08 21.92 15.79
CA THR A 113 -13.52 21.63 15.79
C THR A 113 -13.79 20.20 15.35
N LEU A 114 -13.14 19.75 14.26
CA LEU A 114 -13.21 18.39 13.73
C LEU A 114 -12.76 17.37 14.79
N THR A 115 -11.56 17.52 15.34
CA THR A 115 -10.98 16.55 16.27
C THR A 115 -11.79 16.46 17.56
N ARG A 116 -12.24 17.58 18.15
CA ARG A 116 -13.11 17.58 19.32
C ARG A 116 -14.45 16.87 19.05
N ALA A 117 -15.04 17.05 17.88
CA ALA A 117 -16.28 16.39 17.53
C ALA A 117 -16.09 14.87 17.43
N LEU A 118 -15.05 14.43 16.71
CA LEU A 118 -14.77 13.01 16.51
C LEU A 118 -14.31 12.31 17.78
N HIS A 119 -13.51 12.94 18.65
CA HIS A 119 -13.16 12.36 19.96
C HIS A 119 -14.38 12.08 20.83
N ARG A 120 -15.44 12.91 20.75
CA ARG A 120 -16.70 12.65 21.46
C ARG A 120 -17.54 11.55 20.80
N GLN A 121 -17.53 11.47 19.45
CA GLN A 121 -18.43 10.61 18.70
C GLN A 121 -17.81 9.23 18.38
N SER A 122 -16.48 9.15 18.32
CA SER A 122 -15.69 7.93 18.04
C SER A 122 -14.44 7.87 18.91
N PRO A 123 -14.58 7.75 20.25
CA PRO A 123 -13.46 7.87 21.20
C PRO A 123 -12.42 6.75 21.07
N SER A 124 -12.78 5.65 20.44
CA SER A 124 -11.85 4.54 20.15
C SER A 124 -10.95 4.80 18.95
N THR A 125 -11.31 5.73 18.05
CA THR A 125 -10.52 6.03 16.85
C THR A 125 -9.41 7.02 17.17
N LYS A 126 -8.19 6.73 16.69
CA LYS A 126 -7.06 7.63 16.72
C LYS A 126 -7.06 8.51 15.47
N LEU A 127 -7.10 9.81 15.66
CA LEU A 127 -7.13 10.82 14.60
C LEU A 127 -5.70 11.25 14.30
N LEU A 128 -5.17 10.90 13.13
CA LEU A 128 -3.80 11.22 12.75
C LEU A 128 -3.77 12.26 11.62
N ALA A 129 -2.94 13.27 11.76
CA ALA A 129 -2.69 14.23 10.68
C ALA A 129 -1.76 13.59 9.65
N TRP A 130 -2.27 13.32 8.45
CA TRP A 130 -1.50 12.79 7.33
C TRP A 130 -0.88 13.93 6.55
N VAL A 131 0.45 14.02 6.56
CA VAL A 131 1.25 15.07 5.94
C VAL A 131 2.06 14.48 4.80
N TYR A 132 1.82 14.97 3.58
CA TYR A 132 2.64 14.63 2.43
C TYR A 132 3.95 15.44 2.44
N VAL A 133 5.07 14.75 2.28
CA VAL A 133 6.41 15.31 2.20
C VAL A 133 7.05 14.88 0.89
N GLY A 134 6.87 15.67 -0.16
CA GLY A 134 7.40 15.34 -1.50
C GLY A 134 8.87 15.68 -1.62
N ASN A 135 9.67 14.76 -2.15
CA ASN A 135 11.10 14.96 -2.43
C ASN A 135 11.44 14.99 -3.93
N LEU A 136 10.45 14.85 -4.80
CA LEU A 136 10.65 14.93 -6.24
C LEU A 136 11.05 16.35 -6.65
N ALA A 137 11.99 16.45 -7.58
CA ALA A 137 12.41 17.71 -8.16
C ALA A 137 11.20 18.48 -8.72
N GLY A 138 10.88 19.64 -8.14
CA GLY A 138 9.73 20.45 -8.52
C GLY A 138 9.41 21.50 -7.47
N ARG A 139 8.29 22.22 -7.66
CA ARG A 139 7.84 23.20 -6.69
C ARG A 139 7.48 22.52 -5.36
N GLY A 140 8.25 22.83 -4.30
CA GLY A 140 8.00 22.35 -2.96
C GLY A 140 8.71 21.05 -2.60
N ALA A 141 9.70 20.61 -3.38
CA ALA A 141 10.55 19.48 -2.96
C ALA A 141 11.20 19.75 -1.59
N VAL A 142 10.97 18.84 -0.66
CA VAL A 142 11.49 18.91 0.71
C VAL A 142 12.83 18.16 0.76
N ASP A 143 13.89 18.87 1.18
CA ASP A 143 15.22 18.30 1.32
C ASP A 143 15.48 17.93 2.78
N LEU A 144 15.28 16.66 3.11
CA LEU A 144 15.50 16.13 4.45
C LEU A 144 17.00 16.05 4.86
N SER A 145 17.95 16.28 3.95
CA SER A 145 19.36 16.38 4.32
C SER A 145 19.66 17.61 5.17
N LYS A 146 18.78 18.63 5.13
CA LYS A 146 18.89 19.86 5.90
C LYS A 146 18.27 19.72 7.30
N PRO A 147 19.07 19.77 8.38
CA PRO A 147 18.55 19.65 9.75
C PRO A 147 17.47 20.69 10.08
N ALA A 148 17.60 21.93 9.62
CA ALA A 148 16.62 22.98 9.85
C ALA A 148 15.25 22.65 9.25
N VAL A 149 15.21 21.99 8.09
CA VAL A 149 13.95 21.54 7.46
C VAL A 149 13.31 20.42 8.28
N ARG A 150 14.08 19.44 8.73
CA ARG A 150 13.56 18.36 9.59
C ARG A 150 13.03 18.87 10.92
N GLN A 151 13.78 19.76 11.59
CA GLN A 151 13.36 20.40 12.84
C GLN A 151 12.06 21.20 12.66
N LYS A 152 11.92 21.87 11.52
CA LYS A 152 10.69 22.60 11.19
C LYS A 152 9.52 21.63 11.00
N LEU A 153 9.69 20.54 10.25
CA LEU A 153 8.67 19.49 10.10
C LEU A 153 8.28 18.90 11.46
N ALA A 154 9.24 18.57 12.30
CA ALA A 154 8.98 18.05 13.64
C ALA A 154 8.18 19.03 14.52
N SER A 155 8.47 20.35 14.42
CA SER A 155 7.71 21.39 15.09
C SER A 155 6.28 21.51 14.55
N GLU A 156 6.08 21.38 13.25
CA GLU A 156 4.76 21.38 12.63
C GLU A 156 3.93 20.13 13.05
N ALA A 157 4.58 18.98 13.19
CA ALA A 157 3.94 17.77 13.73
C ALA A 157 3.46 18.00 15.17
N ALA A 158 4.29 18.56 16.02
CA ALA A 158 3.91 18.90 17.39
C ALA A 158 2.76 19.93 17.43
N TRP A 159 2.77 20.93 16.54
CA TRP A 159 1.69 21.89 16.40
C TRP A 159 0.35 21.24 16.01
N LEU A 160 0.35 20.28 15.07
CA LEU A 160 -0.85 19.52 14.67
C LEU A 160 -1.46 18.76 15.86
N VAL A 161 -0.64 18.21 16.74
CA VAL A 161 -1.10 17.51 17.93
C VAL A 161 -1.59 18.51 19.01
N MET A 162 -0.74 19.48 19.38
CA MET A 162 -1.02 20.35 20.52
C MET A 162 -2.10 21.41 20.25
N VAL A 163 -2.16 21.92 19.02
CA VAL A 163 -3.08 23.02 18.65
C VAL A 163 -4.31 22.52 17.91
N CYS A 164 -4.15 21.57 16.98
CA CYS A 164 -5.26 21.04 16.21
C CYS A 164 -5.96 19.86 16.89
N GLY A 165 -5.35 19.25 17.92
CA GLY A 165 -5.95 18.18 18.71
C GLY A 165 -5.93 16.81 18.05
N PHE A 166 -5.04 16.55 17.09
CA PHE A 166 -4.80 15.20 16.56
C PHE A 166 -4.13 14.33 17.62
N ASP A 167 -4.37 13.01 17.56
CA ASP A 167 -3.70 12.04 18.43
C ASP A 167 -2.26 11.73 18.01
N GLY A 168 -1.86 12.22 16.84
CA GLY A 168 -0.53 12.00 16.27
C GLY A 168 -0.45 12.43 14.83
N VAL A 169 0.64 12.02 14.17
CA VAL A 169 0.91 12.34 12.77
C VAL A 169 1.26 11.10 11.98
N GLN A 170 0.97 11.13 10.67
CA GLN A 170 1.48 10.18 9.70
C GLN A 170 2.31 10.93 8.68
N TRP A 171 3.60 10.61 8.60
CA TRP A 171 4.47 11.08 7.54
C TRP A 171 4.31 10.24 6.29
N ASP A 172 4.11 10.92 5.17
CA ASP A 172 4.01 10.35 3.84
C ASP A 172 5.13 10.97 2.99
N TYR A 173 6.33 10.36 3.11
CA TYR A 173 7.54 10.86 2.44
C TYR A 173 7.74 10.12 1.12
N GLU A 174 7.46 10.80 0.03
CA GLU A 174 7.51 10.24 -1.32
C GLU A 174 8.47 11.02 -2.25
N ILE A 175 9.42 10.33 -2.86
CA ILE A 175 9.70 8.91 -2.81
C ILE A 175 10.72 8.66 -1.70
N CYS A 176 10.48 7.71 -0.79
CA CYS A 176 11.43 7.39 0.26
C CYS A 176 12.44 6.35 -0.25
N PRO A 177 13.72 6.74 -0.49
CA PRO A 177 14.72 5.82 -0.96
C PRO A 177 15.08 4.75 0.08
N THR A 178 15.56 3.60 -0.40
CA THR A 178 16.16 2.60 0.48
C THR A 178 17.37 3.17 1.23
N GLY A 179 17.50 2.84 2.51
CA GLY A 179 18.61 3.29 3.35
C GLY A 179 18.60 4.77 3.75
N ASP A 180 17.53 5.52 3.54
CA ASP A 180 17.49 6.95 3.82
C ASP A 180 17.67 7.27 5.32
N THR A 181 18.87 7.75 5.65
CA THR A 181 19.23 8.17 7.00
C THR A 181 18.58 9.47 7.42
N ASN A 182 18.25 10.36 6.47
CA ASN A 182 17.62 11.65 6.75
C ASN A 182 16.15 11.48 7.12
N PHE A 183 15.45 10.52 6.48
CA PHE A 183 14.10 10.16 6.88
C PHE A 183 14.08 9.59 8.31
N ARG A 184 15.02 8.71 8.64
CA ARG A 184 15.16 8.20 10.02
C ARG A 184 15.45 9.32 11.04
N ALA A 185 16.29 10.29 10.68
CA ALA A 185 16.52 11.46 11.51
C ALA A 185 15.24 12.30 11.70
N LEU A 186 14.43 12.50 10.66
CA LEU A 186 13.12 13.15 10.77
C LEU A 186 12.22 12.42 11.79
N LEU A 187 12.16 11.10 11.75
CA LEU A 187 11.34 10.34 12.70
C LEU A 187 11.80 10.51 14.14
N GLN A 188 13.11 10.48 14.38
CA GLN A 188 13.70 10.72 15.71
C GLN A 188 13.41 12.15 16.22
N GLU A 189 13.61 13.16 15.36
CA GLU A 189 13.33 14.55 15.68
C GLU A 189 11.83 14.79 15.92
N THR A 190 10.95 14.14 15.11
CA THR A 190 9.51 14.18 15.31
C THR A 190 9.11 13.53 16.62
N ARG A 191 9.63 12.36 16.96
CA ARG A 191 9.35 11.68 18.22
C ARG A 191 9.75 12.55 19.42
N ALA A 192 10.89 13.21 19.35
CA ALA A 192 11.36 14.13 20.40
C ALA A 192 10.47 15.36 20.57
N ALA A 193 9.86 15.85 19.49
CA ALA A 193 8.98 17.04 19.49
C ALA A 193 7.53 16.73 19.91
N LEU A 194 7.06 15.49 19.66
CA LEU A 194 5.69 15.11 19.95
C LEU A 194 5.44 14.96 21.47
N PRO A 195 4.26 15.37 21.95
CA PRO A 195 3.83 15.07 23.32
C PRO A 195 3.86 13.56 23.63
N PRO A 196 4.14 13.15 24.85
CA PRO A 196 4.06 11.76 25.27
C PRO A 196 2.70 11.14 24.97
N GLY A 197 2.70 9.90 24.45
CA GLY A 197 1.48 9.19 24.09
C GLY A 197 0.93 9.51 22.69
N SER A 198 1.54 10.45 21.96
CA SER A 198 1.19 10.73 20.57
C SER A 198 1.63 9.59 19.65
N VAL A 199 0.79 9.27 18.67
CA VAL A 199 1.10 8.24 17.66
C VAL A 199 1.97 8.84 16.56
N LEU A 200 3.11 8.21 16.29
CA LEU A 200 3.93 8.48 15.11
C LEU A 200 3.75 7.34 14.10
N SER A 201 3.07 7.64 13.01
CA SER A 201 2.82 6.73 11.91
C SER A 201 3.63 7.12 10.67
N VAL A 202 3.89 6.17 9.79
CA VAL A 202 4.54 6.40 8.50
C VAL A 202 3.82 5.63 7.40
N ALA A 203 3.51 6.31 6.28
CA ALA A 203 3.19 5.64 5.03
C ALA A 203 4.51 5.25 4.37
N VAL A 204 4.62 3.99 3.97
CA VAL A 204 5.89 3.41 3.50
C VAL A 204 5.73 2.71 2.16
N PRO A 205 6.80 2.71 1.32
CA PRO A 205 6.78 2.00 0.06
C PRO A 205 6.58 0.49 0.21
N LEU A 206 6.31 -0.17 -0.91
CA LEU A 206 6.30 -1.63 -1.02
C LEU A 206 7.64 -2.25 -0.61
N TRP A 207 7.57 -3.44 -0.01
CA TRP A 207 8.72 -4.35 0.02
C TRP A 207 8.98 -4.89 -1.39
N LEU A 208 10.24 -4.89 -1.81
CA LEU A 208 10.67 -5.48 -3.07
C LEU A 208 11.95 -6.29 -2.87
N PRO A 209 12.10 -7.44 -3.56
CA PRO A 209 13.28 -8.28 -3.43
C PRO A 209 14.49 -7.62 -4.11
N GLY A 210 15.59 -7.42 -3.35
CA GLY A 210 16.90 -7.06 -3.88
C GLY A 210 17.22 -5.57 -3.91
N PRO A 211 18.51 -5.22 -4.10
CA PRO A 211 19.03 -3.86 -3.89
C PRO A 211 18.77 -2.90 -5.07
N ALA A 212 18.08 -3.34 -6.12
CA ALA A 212 18.03 -2.63 -7.39
C ALA A 212 16.82 -1.70 -7.55
N VAL A 213 16.02 -1.50 -6.51
CA VAL A 213 14.73 -0.84 -6.70
C VAL A 213 14.70 0.51 -6.02
N HIS A 214 14.75 1.56 -6.84
CA HIS A 214 14.66 2.94 -6.36
C HIS A 214 13.28 3.32 -5.77
N HIS A 215 12.28 2.45 -5.88
CA HIS A 215 10.89 2.73 -5.51
C HIS A 215 10.29 1.74 -4.51
N GLY A 216 11.12 0.94 -3.84
CA GLY A 216 10.69 -0.03 -2.85
C GLY A 216 11.69 -0.18 -1.72
N TRP A 217 11.27 -0.82 -0.65
CA TRP A 217 12.09 -1.08 0.52
C TRP A 217 12.46 -2.56 0.64
N THR A 218 13.58 -2.83 1.29
CA THR A 218 14.02 -4.18 1.68
C THR A 218 13.63 -4.47 3.13
N ASP A 219 13.78 -5.73 3.57
CA ASP A 219 13.62 -6.11 4.98
C ASP A 219 14.46 -5.22 5.92
N ALA A 220 15.65 -4.80 5.47
CA ALA A 220 16.54 -3.95 6.25
C ALA A 220 15.96 -2.54 6.48
N ASP A 221 15.26 -1.98 5.50
CA ASP A 221 14.63 -0.66 5.62
C ASP A 221 13.47 -0.71 6.62
N PHE A 222 12.58 -1.71 6.51
CA PHE A 222 11.50 -1.91 7.48
C PHE A 222 12.05 -2.12 8.89
N ALA A 223 13.08 -2.96 9.04
CA ALA A 223 13.72 -3.20 10.32
C ALA A 223 14.39 -1.94 10.91
N ALA A 224 14.93 -1.05 10.08
CA ALA A 224 15.58 0.18 10.52
C ALA A 224 14.59 1.28 10.92
N VAL A 225 13.40 1.31 10.31
CA VAL A 225 12.36 2.34 10.54
C VAL A 225 11.40 1.93 11.65
N ALA A 226 11.06 0.65 11.79
CA ALA A 226 10.10 0.17 12.78
C ALA A 226 10.38 0.63 14.24
N PRO A 227 11.64 0.65 14.74
CA PRO A 227 11.92 1.15 16.09
C PRO A 227 11.65 2.65 16.31
N LEU A 228 11.49 3.41 15.24
CA LEU A 228 11.36 4.88 15.26
C LEU A 228 9.91 5.36 15.22
N CYS A 229 8.95 4.46 14.96
CA CYS A 229 7.54 4.80 14.84
C CYS A 229 6.66 3.78 15.60
N ASP A 230 5.40 4.14 15.85
CA ASP A 230 4.42 3.25 16.47
C ASP A 230 3.70 2.40 15.44
N GLN A 231 3.66 2.88 14.17
CA GLN A 231 2.87 2.28 13.13
C GLN A 231 3.45 2.54 11.74
N MET A 232 3.38 1.51 10.90
CA MET A 232 3.66 1.59 9.46
C MET A 232 2.41 1.24 8.65
N ALA A 233 2.07 2.03 7.65
CA ALA A 233 1.07 1.70 6.64
C ALA A 233 1.78 1.47 5.31
N VAL A 234 1.88 0.20 4.88
CA VAL A 234 2.54 -0.20 3.63
C VAL A 234 1.60 0.09 2.47
N MET A 235 2.03 0.88 1.50
CA MET A 235 1.23 1.26 0.34
C MET A 235 1.23 0.13 -0.71
N CYS A 236 0.31 -0.84 -0.58
CA CYS A 236 0.19 -1.99 -1.48
C CYS A 236 -0.63 -1.66 -2.73
N TYR A 237 -0.31 -0.56 -3.39
CA TYR A 237 -0.94 -0.06 -4.60
C TYR A 237 0.06 0.67 -5.50
N ASP A 238 -0.35 1.04 -6.71
CA ASP A 238 0.50 1.62 -7.75
C ASP A 238 1.71 0.73 -8.11
N THR A 239 1.46 -0.59 -8.14
CA THR A 239 2.49 -1.61 -8.30
C THR A 239 2.89 -1.85 -9.76
N GLY A 240 2.07 -1.40 -10.71
CA GLY A 240 2.24 -1.67 -12.13
C GLY A 240 1.98 -3.14 -12.52
N ILE A 241 1.38 -3.93 -11.66
CA ILE A 241 1.05 -5.34 -11.95
C ILE A 241 -0.31 -5.44 -12.63
N TYR A 242 -0.32 -6.09 -13.80
CA TYR A 242 -1.54 -6.30 -14.61
C TYR A 242 -2.16 -7.69 -14.42
N SER A 243 -1.54 -8.58 -13.63
CA SER A 243 -2.08 -9.90 -13.31
C SER A 243 -2.73 -9.90 -11.94
N PRO A 244 -4.04 -10.22 -11.81
CA PRO A 244 -4.69 -10.32 -10.50
C PRO A 244 -4.00 -11.32 -9.56
N ARG A 245 -3.57 -12.47 -10.05
CA ARG A 245 -2.79 -13.45 -9.30
C ARG A 245 -1.42 -12.91 -8.89
N GLY A 246 -0.76 -12.18 -9.79
CA GLY A 246 0.52 -11.53 -9.49
C GLY A 246 0.39 -10.46 -8.41
N TYR A 247 -0.69 -9.68 -8.42
CA TYR A 247 -0.94 -8.69 -7.38
C TYR A 247 -1.26 -9.34 -6.03
N VAL A 248 -2.11 -10.37 -5.99
CA VAL A 248 -2.37 -11.13 -4.76
C VAL A 248 -1.08 -11.70 -4.19
N TRP A 249 -0.24 -12.30 -5.03
CA TRP A 249 1.08 -12.80 -4.63
C TRP A 249 1.97 -11.68 -4.08
N LEU A 250 2.02 -10.51 -4.73
CA LEU A 250 2.82 -9.39 -4.24
C LEU A 250 2.34 -8.91 -2.86
N VAL A 251 1.03 -8.75 -2.67
CA VAL A 251 0.46 -8.34 -1.38
C VAL A 251 0.72 -9.39 -0.30
N HIS A 252 0.62 -10.68 -0.63
CA HIS A 252 1.03 -11.77 0.26
C HIS A 252 2.51 -11.59 0.70
N GLN A 253 3.42 -11.34 -0.24
CA GLN A 253 4.84 -11.14 0.08
C GLN A 253 5.07 -9.90 0.95
N GLN A 254 4.28 -8.83 0.77
CA GLN A 254 4.33 -7.68 1.70
C GLN A 254 4.08 -8.12 3.14
N VAL A 255 3.02 -8.91 3.35
CA VAL A 255 2.69 -9.37 4.71
C VAL A 255 3.81 -10.21 5.31
N VAL A 256 4.31 -11.18 4.56
CA VAL A 256 5.37 -12.09 5.03
C VAL A 256 6.63 -11.31 5.41
N HIS A 257 7.18 -10.56 4.49
CA HIS A 257 8.47 -9.89 4.66
C HIS A 257 8.41 -8.74 5.67
N VAL A 258 7.41 -7.88 5.54
CA VAL A 258 7.30 -6.71 6.43
C VAL A 258 7.00 -7.14 7.86
N SER A 259 6.05 -8.07 8.08
CA SER A 259 5.73 -8.50 9.44
C SER A 259 6.93 -9.20 10.11
N ALA A 260 7.67 -10.02 9.37
CA ALA A 260 8.87 -10.68 9.89
C ALA A 260 9.99 -9.67 10.21
N ALA A 261 10.22 -8.66 9.36
CA ALA A 261 11.21 -7.63 9.62
C ALA A 261 10.86 -6.79 10.85
N VAL A 262 9.61 -6.36 10.97
CA VAL A 262 9.09 -5.56 12.11
C VAL A 262 9.12 -6.38 13.40
N GLN A 263 8.66 -7.64 13.37
CA GLN A 263 8.67 -8.51 14.56
C GLN A 263 10.09 -8.67 15.14
N ARG A 264 11.11 -8.80 14.28
CA ARG A 264 12.50 -8.96 14.73
C ARG A 264 13.10 -7.69 15.31
N SER A 265 12.71 -6.51 14.82
CA SER A 265 13.35 -5.23 15.18
C SER A 265 12.55 -4.40 16.20
N ALA A 266 11.23 -4.42 16.11
CA ALA A 266 10.35 -3.60 16.93
C ALA A 266 8.95 -4.23 17.08
N PRO A 267 8.78 -5.28 17.90
CA PRO A 267 7.51 -6.03 17.99
C PRO A 267 6.32 -5.22 18.53
N LYS A 268 6.54 -3.98 18.97
CA LYS A 268 5.48 -3.05 19.38
C LYS A 268 4.98 -2.17 18.22
N CYS A 269 5.76 -2.02 17.14
CA CYS A 269 5.33 -1.30 15.95
C CYS A 269 4.22 -2.08 15.24
N ARG A 270 3.12 -1.40 14.91
CA ARG A 270 1.97 -2.02 14.26
C ARG A 270 2.03 -1.82 12.75
N VAL A 271 1.70 -2.85 11.97
CA VAL A 271 1.73 -2.80 10.52
C VAL A 271 0.31 -2.86 9.97
N LEU A 272 -0.03 -1.92 9.09
CA LEU A 272 -1.23 -1.96 8.25
C LEU A 272 -0.83 -2.12 6.79
N PHE A 273 -1.67 -2.80 6.03
CA PHE A 273 -1.49 -2.94 4.58
C PHE A 273 -2.52 -2.07 3.86
N GLY A 274 -2.03 -1.03 3.20
CA GLY A 274 -2.83 -0.12 2.39
C GLY A 274 -3.36 -0.82 1.14
N ILE A 275 -4.67 -0.74 0.91
CA ILE A 275 -5.34 -1.41 -0.21
C ILE A 275 -6.08 -0.38 -1.05
N PRO A 276 -5.93 -0.39 -2.39
CA PRO A 276 -6.55 0.60 -3.26
C PRO A 276 -8.06 0.37 -3.41
N THR A 277 -8.79 1.50 -3.48
CA THR A 277 -10.21 1.55 -3.80
C THR A 277 -10.52 2.57 -4.90
N TYR A 278 -9.48 3.08 -5.58
CA TYR A 278 -9.66 4.02 -6.68
C TYR A 278 -9.60 3.33 -8.04
N ALA A 279 -10.44 3.82 -8.97
CA ALA A 279 -10.54 3.27 -10.31
C ALA A 279 -9.70 4.04 -11.36
N VAL A 280 -9.14 5.19 -11.00
CA VAL A 280 -8.34 6.00 -11.94
C VAL A 280 -7.03 5.28 -12.20
N GLY A 281 -6.90 4.75 -13.41
CA GLY A 281 -5.73 3.99 -13.84
C GLY A 281 -4.63 4.86 -14.41
N GLY A 282 -3.43 4.29 -14.48
CA GLY A 282 -2.23 4.83 -15.11
C GLY A 282 -1.27 3.67 -15.42
N LEU A 283 -0.02 4.00 -15.76
CA LEU A 283 0.98 2.95 -15.99
C LEU A 283 1.33 2.19 -14.70
N SER A 284 1.19 2.83 -13.55
CA SER A 284 1.48 2.25 -12.24
C SER A 284 0.27 1.57 -11.60
N HIS A 285 -0.95 1.86 -12.03
CA HIS A 285 -2.17 1.32 -11.43
C HIS A 285 -3.11 0.70 -12.47
N HIS A 286 -3.54 -0.54 -12.22
CA HIS A 286 -4.51 -1.26 -13.04
C HIS A 286 -5.68 -1.73 -12.18
N ALA A 287 -6.74 -0.91 -12.11
CA ALA A 287 -7.88 -1.12 -11.21
C ALA A 287 -8.56 -2.51 -11.30
N PRO A 288 -8.69 -3.17 -12.48
CA PRO A 288 -9.20 -4.55 -12.53
C PRO A 288 -8.35 -5.57 -11.75
N THR A 289 -7.09 -5.26 -11.53
CA THR A 289 -6.12 -6.09 -10.79
C THR A 289 -5.90 -5.57 -9.38
N GLU A 290 -5.54 -4.29 -9.26
CA GLU A 290 -5.25 -3.62 -8.01
C GLU A 290 -6.54 -3.04 -7.43
N ASN A 291 -7.25 -3.83 -6.63
CA ASN A 291 -8.51 -3.45 -6.00
C ASN A 291 -8.66 -4.09 -4.63
N ILE A 292 -9.63 -3.62 -3.87
CA ILE A 292 -9.87 -4.08 -2.50
C ILE A 292 -10.07 -5.60 -2.42
N GLY A 293 -10.76 -6.20 -3.42
CA GLY A 293 -11.04 -7.63 -3.43
C GLY A 293 -9.77 -8.48 -3.48
N MET A 294 -8.87 -8.15 -4.40
CA MET A 294 -7.59 -8.86 -4.57
C MET A 294 -6.62 -8.54 -3.43
N GLY A 295 -6.56 -7.28 -2.99
CA GLY A 295 -5.73 -6.88 -1.86
C GLY A 295 -6.07 -7.63 -0.58
N LEU A 296 -7.37 -7.76 -0.24
CA LEU A 296 -7.82 -8.50 0.94
C LEU A 296 -7.47 -10.00 0.87
N ILE A 297 -7.52 -10.61 -0.32
CA ILE A 297 -7.07 -11.99 -0.51
C ILE A 297 -5.58 -12.09 -0.19
N GLY A 298 -4.76 -11.23 -0.79
CA GLY A 298 -3.31 -11.25 -0.58
C GLY A 298 -2.91 -11.04 0.89
N VAL A 299 -3.57 -10.10 1.58
CA VAL A 299 -3.31 -9.88 3.02
C VAL A 299 -3.67 -11.11 3.84
N ARG A 300 -4.84 -11.73 3.60
CA ARG A 300 -5.27 -12.91 4.36
C ARG A 300 -4.38 -14.13 4.09
N GLU A 301 -4.02 -14.38 2.84
CA GLU A 301 -3.07 -15.44 2.48
C GLU A 301 -1.70 -15.20 3.12
N GLY A 302 -1.23 -13.94 3.11
CA GLY A 302 0.03 -13.58 3.74
C GLY A 302 0.01 -13.76 5.26
N ILE A 303 -1.07 -13.40 5.96
CA ILE A 303 -1.20 -13.64 7.41
C ILE A 303 -1.23 -15.13 7.75
N ALA A 304 -1.78 -15.96 6.87
CA ALA A 304 -1.83 -17.42 7.03
C ALA A 304 -0.50 -18.12 6.69
N ASP A 305 0.46 -17.42 6.06
CA ASP A 305 1.76 -17.99 5.73
C ASP A 305 2.58 -18.27 7.01
N PRO A 306 3.21 -19.46 7.14
CA PRO A 306 3.99 -19.84 8.32
C PRO A 306 5.23 -18.95 8.55
N ASN A 307 5.69 -18.22 7.55
CA ASN A 307 6.81 -17.29 7.66
C ASN A 307 6.39 -15.88 8.07
N ALA A 308 5.10 -15.58 8.08
CA ALA A 308 4.58 -14.31 8.56
C ALA A 308 4.59 -14.21 10.09
N CYS A 309 4.54 -12.99 10.58
CA CYS A 309 4.43 -12.68 12.01
C CYS A 309 3.13 -11.90 12.29
N PRO A 310 1.98 -12.57 12.42
CA PRO A 310 0.67 -11.91 12.57
C PRO A 310 0.57 -11.01 13.80
N ALA A 311 1.37 -11.23 14.83
CA ALA A 311 1.34 -10.46 16.08
C ALA A 311 1.58 -8.95 15.89
N VAL A 312 2.35 -8.54 14.87
CA VAL A 312 2.60 -7.12 14.56
C VAL A 312 1.61 -6.56 13.54
N VAL A 313 0.82 -7.40 12.87
CA VAL A 313 -0.16 -6.95 11.88
C VAL A 313 -1.37 -6.39 12.61
N ALA A 314 -1.67 -5.12 12.40
CA ALA A 314 -2.85 -4.45 12.94
C ALA A 314 -4.09 -4.74 12.09
N GLY A 315 -3.97 -4.58 10.77
CA GLY A 315 -5.09 -4.76 9.86
C GLY A 315 -4.78 -4.24 8.46
N VAL A 316 -5.81 -3.78 7.80
CA VAL A 316 -5.73 -3.15 6.47
C VAL A 316 -6.15 -1.68 6.53
N ALA A 317 -5.76 -0.93 5.52
CA ALA A 317 -6.15 0.47 5.39
C ALA A 317 -6.62 0.75 3.95
N PRO A 318 -7.95 0.86 3.69
CA PRO A 318 -8.46 1.29 2.38
C PRO A 318 -7.94 2.69 2.00
N PHE A 319 -7.49 2.83 0.74
CA PHE A 319 -7.06 4.10 0.18
C PHE A 319 -7.95 4.44 -1.03
N ALA A 320 -8.97 5.29 -0.84
CA ALA A 320 -9.30 6.05 0.35
C ALA A 320 -10.83 6.14 0.53
N ASP A 321 -11.32 6.71 1.64
CA ASP A 321 -12.74 6.89 1.92
C ASP A 321 -13.53 7.49 0.73
N TYR A 322 -12.99 8.54 0.13
CA TYR A 322 -13.60 9.31 -0.96
C TYR A 322 -13.54 8.63 -2.34
N THR A 323 -12.87 7.50 -2.47
CA THR A 323 -12.82 6.69 -3.70
C THR A 323 -13.54 5.36 -3.54
N THR A 324 -13.75 4.91 -2.30
CA THR A 324 -14.38 3.62 -1.99
C THR A 324 -15.87 3.67 -2.26
N GLN A 325 -16.33 2.80 -3.15
CA GLN A 325 -17.75 2.66 -3.49
C GLN A 325 -18.47 1.75 -2.48
N GLU A 326 -19.80 1.83 -2.45
CA GLU A 326 -20.63 0.99 -1.58
C GLU A 326 -20.45 -0.51 -1.85
N SER A 327 -20.25 -0.90 -3.09
CA SER A 327 -19.94 -2.28 -3.48
C SER A 327 -18.63 -2.78 -2.90
N GLU A 328 -17.63 -1.89 -2.75
CA GLU A 328 -16.31 -2.19 -2.21
C GLU A 328 -16.38 -2.27 -0.67
N TRP A 329 -17.13 -1.38 -0.02
CA TRP A 329 -17.43 -1.49 1.40
C TRP A 329 -18.16 -2.80 1.72
N ASN A 330 -19.14 -3.18 0.91
CA ASN A 330 -19.81 -4.47 1.04
C ASN A 330 -18.85 -5.66 0.85
N LEU A 331 -17.85 -5.54 -0.02
CA LEU A 331 -16.82 -6.56 -0.19
C LEU A 331 -15.87 -6.62 1.00
N TYR A 332 -15.47 -5.45 1.53
CA TYR A 332 -14.68 -5.31 2.75
C TYR A 332 -15.38 -5.97 3.94
N HIS A 333 -16.69 -5.71 4.14
CA HIS A 333 -17.48 -6.36 5.18
C HIS A 333 -17.46 -7.88 5.05
N ARG A 334 -17.71 -8.40 3.84
CA ARG A 334 -17.77 -9.85 3.63
C ARG A 334 -16.43 -10.56 3.74
N ARG A 335 -15.35 -9.92 3.27
CA ARG A 335 -14.04 -10.58 3.15
C ARG A 335 -13.10 -10.28 4.32
N TRP A 336 -13.34 -9.17 5.04
CA TRP A 336 -12.45 -8.72 6.10
C TRP A 336 -13.10 -8.62 7.48
N LEU A 337 -14.26 -7.95 7.61
CA LEU A 337 -14.86 -7.72 8.92
C LEU A 337 -15.59 -8.95 9.47
N ARG A 338 -16.20 -9.74 8.62
CA ARG A 338 -16.91 -10.95 9.06
C ARG A 338 -15.94 -12.08 9.25
N PRO A 339 -16.08 -12.85 10.37
CA PRO A 339 -15.26 -14.02 10.66
C PRO A 339 -15.47 -15.15 9.64
#